data_fa7f0fb74832b3362dd5fea580a89942
#
_entry.id   fa7f0fb74832b3362dd5fea580a89942
#
_cell.length_a   1.000
_cell.length_b   1.000
_cell.length_c   1.000
_cell.angle_alpha   90.00
_cell.angle_beta   90.00
_cell.angle_gamma   90.00
#
_symmetry.space_group_name_H-M   'P 1'
#
loop_
_entity.id
_entity.type
_entity.pdbx_description
1 polymer ?
#
loop_
_entity_poly.entity_id
_entity_poly.type
_entity_poly.pdbx_seq_one_letter_code
_entity_poly.pdbx_strand_id
1 'polypeptide(L)'
;TPVISSAASDVYKRQLGLPDVDGDADVIIAPIPYELTTSYGQGTAEGPAACIAASGQVELFDHKLGQELPAGKKIRTVQPWSGEGNTLQEQLNGIGEYAAEQYNSGAFPIFLGGEHGILPGILRGCPKKVTLVQIDAHADLRDELDGEPYSHACAIARSLDEGAIAVHQVGIRAYCKQEADLIESDERIFTWFARDVMNPTTGGGRWLEWLESLKQIDGPVHLTIDIDGLDGSLVPATGTPVPGGLSFWHVDQTIDVLFENCDVISADVNEIVAQLDTPLTEFTAAMIATKIISAYILSLIHI
;
A
#
# COMPACT_ATOMS: atom_id res chain seq x y z
N THR A 1 -20.56 -17.43 16.30
CA THR A 1 -19.16 -17.63 15.83
C THR A 1 -19.22 -18.18 14.42
N PRO A 2 -18.85 -17.41 13.38
CA PRO A 2 -18.67 -17.98 12.07
C PRO A 2 -17.45 -18.90 12.12
N VAL A 3 -17.66 -20.16 11.80
CA VAL A 3 -16.58 -21.11 11.58
C VAL A 3 -15.91 -20.67 10.28
N ILE A 4 -14.74 -20.06 10.37
CA ILE A 4 -13.88 -19.83 9.21
C ILE A 4 -13.64 -21.23 8.61
N SER A 5 -14.07 -21.44 7.38
CA SER A 5 -13.93 -22.73 6.72
C SER A 5 -12.42 -23.01 6.55
N SER A 6 -12.02 -24.27 6.64
CA SER A 6 -10.62 -24.70 6.41
C SER A 6 -10.06 -24.21 5.07
N ALA A 7 -10.93 -23.94 4.09
CA ALA A 7 -10.55 -23.38 2.79
C ALA A 7 -10.04 -21.92 2.89
N ALA A 8 -10.62 -21.08 3.77
CA ALA A 8 -10.14 -19.72 3.98
C ALA A 8 -8.74 -19.70 4.63
N SER A 9 -8.45 -20.65 5.54
CA SER A 9 -7.12 -20.76 6.13
C SER A 9 -6.03 -21.20 5.14
N ASP A 10 -6.41 -21.91 4.07
CA ASP A 10 -5.45 -22.39 3.06
C ASP A 10 -5.08 -21.32 2.02
N VAL A 11 -5.95 -20.33 1.77
CA VAL A 11 -5.64 -19.20 0.87
C VAL A 11 -4.50 -18.36 1.43
N TYR A 12 -4.53 -18.05 2.73
CA TYR A 12 -3.48 -17.27 3.40
C TYR A 12 -2.15 -18.01 3.60
N LYS A 13 -2.08 -19.29 3.23
CA LYS A 13 -0.86 -20.09 3.37
C LYS A 13 0.01 -20.17 2.11
N ARG A 14 -0.42 -19.58 1.00
CA ARG A 14 0.23 -19.77 -0.31
C ARG A 14 0.65 -18.46 -0.96
N GLN A 15 1.40 -17.65 -0.22
CA GLN A 15 2.02 -16.45 -0.77
C GLN A 15 2.92 -16.80 -1.96
N LEU A 16 2.72 -16.14 -3.10
CA LEU A 16 3.44 -16.40 -4.36
C LEU A 16 3.40 -17.88 -4.83
N GLY A 17 2.41 -18.65 -4.38
CA GLY A 17 2.38 -20.09 -4.61
C GLY A 17 3.49 -20.87 -3.89
N LEU A 18 4.26 -20.22 -3.02
CA LEU A 18 5.37 -20.83 -2.29
C LEU A 18 4.88 -21.60 -1.05
N PRO A 19 5.61 -22.64 -0.61
CA PRO A 19 5.34 -23.27 0.67
C PRO A 19 5.50 -22.28 1.81
N ASP A 20 4.63 -22.40 2.81
CA ASP A 20 4.74 -21.62 4.04
C ASP A 20 6.04 -21.97 4.77
N VAL A 21 6.65 -20.99 5.41
CA VAL A 21 7.88 -21.17 6.19
C VAL A 21 7.59 -20.94 7.66
N ASP A 22 8.03 -21.90 8.50
CA ASP A 22 7.95 -21.77 9.95
C ASP A 22 9.13 -20.91 10.49
N GLY A 23 8.88 -20.17 11.56
CA GLY A 23 9.89 -19.41 12.28
C GLY A 23 10.19 -18.03 11.66
N ASP A 24 11.47 -17.60 11.76
CA ASP A 24 11.90 -16.29 11.30
C ASP A 24 11.75 -16.13 9.78
N ALA A 25 11.32 -14.94 9.35
CA ALA A 25 11.17 -14.60 7.95
C ALA A 25 11.97 -13.33 7.61
N ASP A 26 12.36 -13.18 6.34
CA ASP A 26 12.96 -11.95 5.83
C ASP A 26 11.87 -10.93 5.42
N VAL A 27 10.73 -11.44 4.92
CA VAL A 27 9.56 -10.65 4.52
C VAL A 27 8.30 -11.24 5.15
N ILE A 28 7.46 -10.38 5.68
CA ILE A 28 6.13 -10.75 6.20
C ILE A 28 5.06 -10.09 5.34
N ILE A 29 4.07 -10.90 4.94
CA ILE A 29 2.81 -10.41 4.38
C ILE A 29 1.77 -10.42 5.50
N ALA A 30 1.24 -9.25 5.82
CA ALA A 30 0.32 -9.04 6.94
C ALA A 30 -1.06 -8.57 6.43
N PRO A 31 -2.05 -9.47 6.28
CA PRO A 31 -3.36 -9.10 5.80
C PRO A 31 -4.17 -8.34 6.85
N ILE A 32 -4.80 -7.23 6.44
CA ILE A 32 -5.69 -6.41 7.27
C ILE A 32 -7.04 -6.24 6.53
N PRO A 33 -7.95 -7.23 6.62
CA PRO A 33 -9.24 -7.21 5.95
C PRO A 33 -10.23 -6.25 6.63
N TYR A 34 -9.98 -4.95 6.50
CA TYR A 34 -10.72 -3.87 7.14
C TYR A 34 -11.59 -3.13 6.12
N GLU A 35 -12.90 -3.02 6.38
CA GLU A 35 -13.84 -2.29 5.54
C GLU A 35 -14.99 -1.75 6.39
N LEU A 36 -14.95 -0.48 6.75
CA LEU A 36 -15.94 0.16 7.62
C LEU A 36 -16.39 1.53 7.16
N THR A 37 -15.60 2.20 6.32
CA THR A 37 -15.84 3.61 5.95
C THR A 37 -15.94 3.83 4.44
N THR A 38 -16.03 2.75 3.64
CA THR A 38 -16.18 2.84 2.19
C THR A 38 -17.36 3.74 1.82
N SER A 39 -17.12 4.69 0.92
CA SER A 39 -18.11 5.70 0.53
C SER A 39 -18.93 5.30 -0.71
N TYR A 40 -18.46 4.37 -1.54
CA TYR A 40 -19.12 3.98 -2.80
C TYR A 40 -19.03 2.48 -3.08
N GLY A 41 -17.90 1.97 -3.60
CA GLY A 41 -17.70 0.55 -3.85
C GLY A 41 -17.42 -0.20 -2.55
N GLN A 42 -17.82 -1.48 -2.52
CA GLN A 42 -17.58 -2.36 -1.37
C GLN A 42 -16.81 -3.59 -1.82
N GLY A 43 -16.22 -4.32 -0.86
CA GLY A 43 -15.50 -5.57 -1.10
C GLY A 43 -13.99 -5.46 -0.85
N THR A 44 -13.50 -4.35 -0.32
CA THR A 44 -12.08 -4.16 -0.02
C THR A 44 -11.59 -5.10 1.10
N ALA A 45 -12.47 -5.51 2.04
CA ALA A 45 -12.14 -6.51 3.06
C ALA A 45 -11.68 -7.86 2.46
N GLU A 46 -12.16 -8.21 1.26
CA GLU A 46 -11.75 -9.43 0.55
C GLU A 46 -10.44 -9.23 -0.23
N GLY A 47 -9.99 -7.99 -0.38
CA GLY A 47 -8.81 -7.60 -1.15
C GLY A 47 -7.53 -8.34 -0.77
N PRO A 48 -7.15 -8.43 0.52
CA PRO A 48 -5.97 -9.17 0.95
C PRO A 48 -5.97 -10.63 0.51
N ALA A 49 -7.11 -11.31 0.69
CA ALA A 49 -7.26 -12.71 0.31
C ALA A 49 -7.16 -12.90 -1.21
N ALA A 50 -7.79 -12.00 -1.97
CA ALA A 50 -7.77 -12.04 -3.43
C ALA A 50 -6.36 -11.76 -3.99
N CYS A 51 -5.66 -10.77 -3.44
CA CYS A 51 -4.27 -10.46 -3.80
C CYS A 51 -3.34 -11.66 -3.56
N ILE A 52 -3.44 -12.30 -2.39
CA ILE A 52 -2.65 -13.50 -2.05
C ILE A 52 -2.98 -14.65 -2.99
N ALA A 53 -4.25 -14.88 -3.29
CA ALA A 53 -4.66 -15.93 -4.23
C ALA A 53 -4.11 -15.66 -5.64
N ALA A 54 -4.21 -14.43 -6.13
CA ALA A 54 -3.67 -14.01 -7.42
C ALA A 54 -2.15 -14.14 -7.50
N SER A 55 -1.44 -13.87 -6.40
CA SER A 55 0.02 -13.95 -6.33
C SER A 55 0.58 -15.34 -6.67
N GLY A 56 -0.21 -16.41 -6.48
CA GLY A 56 0.15 -17.75 -6.88
C GLY A 56 0.21 -17.99 -8.39
N GLN A 57 -0.21 -17.01 -9.20
CA GLN A 57 -0.18 -17.05 -10.66
C GLN A 57 0.82 -16.06 -11.26
N VAL A 58 1.50 -15.27 -10.43
CA VAL A 58 2.52 -14.32 -10.87
C VAL A 58 3.81 -15.07 -11.20
N GLU A 59 4.46 -14.71 -12.31
CA GLU A 59 5.78 -15.24 -12.65
C GLU A 59 6.83 -14.72 -11.65
N LEU A 60 7.67 -15.63 -11.16
CA LEU A 60 8.59 -15.34 -10.05
C LEU A 60 9.95 -14.80 -10.50
N PHE A 61 10.30 -14.91 -11.79
CA PHE A 61 11.57 -14.39 -12.28
C PHE A 61 11.57 -12.87 -12.34
N ASP A 62 12.46 -12.26 -11.57
CA ASP A 62 12.68 -10.81 -11.63
C ASP A 62 13.92 -10.49 -12.45
N HIS A 63 13.75 -9.61 -13.44
CA HIS A 63 14.82 -9.25 -14.39
C HIS A 63 15.98 -8.49 -13.74
N LYS A 64 15.68 -7.58 -12.80
CA LYS A 64 16.71 -6.82 -12.08
C LYS A 64 17.46 -7.67 -11.06
N LEU A 65 16.74 -8.51 -10.35
CA LEU A 65 17.30 -9.47 -9.42
C LEU A 65 18.08 -10.58 -10.15
N GLY A 66 17.69 -10.91 -11.39
CA GLY A 66 18.29 -11.97 -12.20
C GLY A 66 18.04 -13.38 -11.68
N GLN A 67 17.06 -13.56 -10.81
CA GLN A 67 16.70 -14.80 -10.12
C GLN A 67 15.19 -14.92 -9.98
N GLU A 68 14.74 -16.15 -9.72
CA GLU A 68 13.36 -16.40 -9.28
C GLU A 68 13.20 -16.11 -7.79
N LEU A 69 12.09 -15.47 -7.42
CA LEU A 69 11.71 -15.34 -6.02
C LEU A 69 11.43 -16.72 -5.41
N PRO A 70 11.74 -16.93 -4.15
CA PRO A 70 12.14 -15.96 -3.14
C PRO A 70 13.66 -15.68 -3.09
N ALA A 71 14.46 -16.11 -4.07
CA ALA A 71 15.89 -15.82 -4.16
C ALA A 71 16.68 -16.15 -2.88
N GLY A 72 16.36 -17.28 -2.24
CA GLY A 72 16.96 -17.75 -1.00
C GLY A 72 16.45 -17.05 0.29
N LYS A 73 15.49 -16.16 0.18
CA LYS A 73 14.86 -15.49 1.32
C LYS A 73 13.61 -16.23 1.80
N LYS A 74 13.21 -15.97 3.03
CA LYS A 74 12.01 -16.53 3.64
C LYS A 74 10.88 -15.52 3.62
N ILE A 75 9.79 -15.86 2.93
CA ILE A 75 8.57 -15.04 2.86
C ILE A 75 7.47 -15.78 3.62
N ARG A 76 6.81 -15.11 4.55
CA ARG A 76 5.73 -15.69 5.36
C ARG A 76 4.50 -14.80 5.34
N THR A 77 3.34 -15.43 5.16
CA THR A 77 2.05 -14.76 5.40
C THR A 77 1.61 -15.06 6.83
N VAL A 78 1.39 -14.01 7.61
CA VAL A 78 0.89 -14.16 9.00
C VAL A 78 -0.64 -14.27 9.02
N GLN A 79 -1.20 -14.63 10.17
CA GLN A 79 -2.65 -14.67 10.32
C GLN A 79 -3.23 -13.27 10.08
N PRO A 80 -4.35 -13.16 9.36
CA PRO A 80 -4.99 -11.88 9.14
C PRO A 80 -5.36 -11.20 10.44
N TRP A 81 -5.28 -9.87 10.45
CA TRP A 81 -5.88 -9.09 11.51
C TRP A 81 -7.37 -9.42 11.64
N SER A 82 -7.81 -9.65 12.83
CA SER A 82 -9.20 -10.01 13.14
C SER A 82 -9.69 -9.25 14.38
N GLY A 83 -9.28 -7.98 14.49
CA GLY A 83 -9.56 -7.17 15.65
C GLY A 83 -11.05 -6.90 15.85
N GLU A 84 -11.44 -6.79 17.10
CA GLU A 84 -12.77 -6.35 17.52
C GLU A 84 -12.65 -4.96 18.14
N GLY A 85 -13.54 -4.05 17.78
CA GLY A 85 -13.62 -2.71 18.35
C GLY A 85 -15.02 -2.15 18.15
N ASN A 86 -15.51 -1.36 19.10
CA ASN A 86 -16.83 -0.73 19.02
C ASN A 86 -16.76 0.61 18.27
N THR A 87 -15.57 1.16 18.13
CA THR A 87 -15.30 2.43 17.40
C THR A 87 -14.17 2.24 16.42
N LEU A 88 -14.11 3.09 15.38
CA LEU A 88 -13.02 3.09 14.41
C LEU A 88 -11.66 3.32 15.09
N GLN A 89 -11.62 4.19 16.09
CA GLN A 89 -10.40 4.46 16.83
C GLN A 89 -9.90 3.23 17.61
N GLU A 90 -10.79 2.45 18.22
CA GLU A 90 -10.44 1.19 18.89
C GLU A 90 -9.89 0.18 17.88
N GLN A 91 -10.50 0.09 16.70
CA GLN A 91 -10.02 -0.80 15.66
C GLN A 91 -8.65 -0.37 15.13
N LEU A 92 -8.41 0.92 14.91
CA LEU A 92 -7.10 1.44 14.51
C LEU A 92 -6.03 1.21 15.61
N ASN A 93 -6.40 1.24 16.88
CA ASN A 93 -5.49 0.84 17.96
C ASN A 93 -5.12 -0.65 17.85
N GLY A 94 -6.11 -1.51 17.61
CA GLY A 94 -5.86 -2.94 17.38
C GLY A 94 -5.01 -3.23 16.14
N ILE A 95 -5.19 -2.46 15.06
CA ILE A 95 -4.30 -2.50 13.87
C ILE A 95 -2.89 -2.08 14.27
N GLY A 96 -2.74 -1.06 15.12
CA GLY A 96 -1.45 -0.61 15.64
C GLY A 96 -0.72 -1.69 16.44
N GLU A 97 -1.42 -2.42 17.31
CA GLU A 97 -0.86 -3.55 18.05
C GLU A 97 -0.43 -4.67 17.10
N TYR A 98 -1.26 -5.01 16.12
CA TYR A 98 -0.93 -6.01 15.09
C TYR A 98 0.28 -5.58 14.25
N ALA A 99 0.36 -4.33 13.81
CA ALA A 99 1.49 -3.80 13.06
C ALA A 99 2.77 -3.80 13.90
N ALA A 100 2.70 -3.44 15.18
CA ALA A 100 3.84 -3.47 16.11
C ALA A 100 4.44 -4.87 16.23
N GLU A 101 3.62 -5.92 16.26
CA GLU A 101 4.10 -7.31 16.25
C GLU A 101 4.92 -7.60 15.00
N GLN A 102 4.46 -7.13 13.83
CA GLN A 102 5.16 -7.37 12.56
C GLN A 102 6.48 -6.59 12.50
N TYR A 103 6.49 -5.32 12.89
CA TYR A 103 7.74 -4.54 12.97
C TYR A 103 8.75 -5.15 13.96
N ASN A 104 8.29 -5.65 15.10
CA ASN A 104 9.16 -6.27 16.13
C ASN A 104 9.71 -7.64 15.70
N SER A 105 9.19 -8.26 14.66
CA SER A 105 9.71 -9.53 14.14
C SER A 105 11.10 -9.41 13.51
N GLY A 106 11.50 -8.20 13.13
CA GLY A 106 12.74 -7.92 12.40
C GLY A 106 12.67 -8.21 10.90
N ALA A 107 11.53 -8.71 10.40
CA ALA A 107 11.28 -8.88 8.96
C ALA A 107 10.76 -7.57 8.34
N PHE A 108 10.85 -7.46 7.02
CA PHE A 108 10.22 -6.38 6.26
C PHE A 108 8.72 -6.65 6.12
N PRO A 109 7.83 -5.83 6.73
CA PRO A 109 6.40 -6.03 6.65
C PRO A 109 5.81 -5.38 5.40
N ILE A 110 4.96 -6.14 4.70
CA ILE A 110 4.05 -5.66 3.65
C ILE A 110 2.63 -5.89 4.17
N PHE A 111 1.89 -4.82 4.42
CA PHE A 111 0.51 -4.91 4.83
C PHE A 111 -0.39 -4.96 3.58
N LEU A 112 -1.26 -5.95 3.50
CA LEU A 112 -2.29 -6.00 2.48
C LEU A 112 -3.59 -5.53 3.13
N GLY A 113 -4.03 -4.34 2.75
CA GLY A 113 -5.17 -3.69 3.36
C GLY A 113 -6.50 -3.99 2.69
N GLY A 114 -7.56 -3.66 3.41
CA GLY A 114 -8.87 -3.35 2.88
C GLY A 114 -8.90 -1.88 2.46
N GLU A 115 -9.61 -1.05 3.22
CA GLU A 115 -9.63 0.40 3.04
C GLU A 115 -8.28 1.05 3.37
N HIS A 116 -7.95 2.15 2.70
CA HIS A 116 -6.76 2.96 3.00
C HIS A 116 -6.77 3.56 4.42
N GLY A 117 -7.95 3.63 5.05
CA GLY A 117 -8.13 4.04 6.45
C GLY A 117 -7.32 3.25 7.49
N ILE A 118 -6.67 2.14 7.13
CA ILE A 118 -5.79 1.38 8.02
C ILE A 118 -4.44 2.07 8.28
N LEU A 119 -3.98 2.94 7.39
CA LEU A 119 -2.63 3.54 7.43
C LEU A 119 -2.29 4.22 8.76
N PRO A 120 -3.17 5.07 9.37
CA PRO A 120 -2.88 5.65 10.69
C PRO A 120 -2.67 4.59 11.77
N GLY A 121 -3.42 3.47 11.70
CA GLY A 121 -3.23 2.33 12.59
C GLY A 121 -1.86 1.69 12.42
N ILE A 122 -1.44 1.44 11.19
CA ILE A 122 -0.10 0.89 10.88
C ILE A 122 1.00 1.79 11.46
N LEU A 123 0.87 3.12 11.32
CA LEU A 123 1.85 4.07 11.84
C LEU A 123 1.89 4.15 13.36
N ARG A 124 0.79 3.90 14.06
CA ARG A 124 0.79 3.75 15.54
C ARG A 124 1.69 2.61 15.99
N GLY A 125 1.72 1.52 15.22
CA GLY A 125 2.60 0.38 15.50
C GLY A 125 4.04 0.56 15.03
N CYS A 126 4.31 1.55 14.20
CA CYS A 126 5.64 1.76 13.63
C CYS A 126 6.62 2.29 14.69
N PRO A 127 7.80 1.66 14.88
CA PRO A 127 8.77 2.08 15.89
C PRO A 127 9.53 3.35 15.52
N LYS A 128 9.39 3.84 14.29
CA LYS A 128 10.09 5.01 13.76
C LYS A 128 9.10 6.02 13.18
N LYS A 129 9.44 7.31 13.25
CA LYS A 129 8.76 8.31 12.43
C LYS A 129 9.22 8.16 11.00
N VAL A 130 8.28 8.14 10.07
CA VAL A 130 8.53 7.90 8.64
C VAL A 130 8.13 9.07 7.78
N THR A 131 8.75 9.21 6.62
CA THR A 131 8.19 9.95 5.50
C THR A 131 7.30 8.99 4.71
N LEU A 132 6.10 9.42 4.36
CA LEU A 132 5.18 8.66 3.53
C LEU A 132 5.49 8.91 2.05
N VAL A 133 5.49 7.85 1.26
CA VAL A 133 5.40 7.93 -0.20
C VAL A 133 4.10 7.28 -0.61
N GLN A 134 3.19 8.09 -1.16
CA GLN A 134 1.83 7.68 -1.50
C GLN A 134 1.64 7.65 -3.01
N ILE A 135 1.10 6.54 -3.50
CA ILE A 135 0.56 6.39 -4.85
C ILE A 135 -0.95 6.26 -4.71
N ASP A 136 -1.72 7.20 -5.27
CA ASP A 136 -3.15 7.31 -5.01
C ASP A 136 -3.83 8.22 -6.05
N ALA A 137 -5.13 8.02 -6.28
CA ALA A 137 -5.97 9.01 -6.96
C ALA A 137 -6.40 10.16 -6.05
N HIS A 138 -6.53 9.87 -4.76
CA HIS A 138 -7.08 10.76 -3.74
C HIS A 138 -5.97 11.36 -2.88
N ALA A 139 -6.18 12.58 -2.36
CA ALA A 139 -5.19 13.20 -1.48
C ALA A 139 -5.26 12.66 -0.04
N ASP A 140 -6.43 12.17 0.37
CA ASP A 140 -6.73 11.64 1.71
C ASP A 140 -6.37 12.60 2.86
N LEU A 141 -6.49 13.89 2.56
CA LEU A 141 -6.14 15.00 3.45
C LEU A 141 -7.38 15.65 4.10
N ARG A 142 -8.57 15.02 4.00
CA ARG A 142 -9.76 15.54 4.67
C ARG A 142 -9.59 15.48 6.17
N ASP A 143 -10.13 16.48 6.87
CA ASP A 143 -10.21 16.44 8.32
C ASP A 143 -11.27 15.43 8.80
N GLU A 144 -12.37 15.35 8.05
CA GLU A 144 -13.44 14.37 8.25
C GLU A 144 -14.19 14.11 6.94
N LEU A 145 -14.84 12.96 6.85
CA LEU A 145 -15.84 12.65 5.82
C LEU A 145 -17.14 12.23 6.52
N ASP A 146 -18.24 12.97 6.27
CA ASP A 146 -19.55 12.75 6.87
C ASP A 146 -19.54 12.74 8.42
N GLY A 147 -18.64 13.54 9.03
CA GLY A 147 -18.46 13.65 10.47
C GLY A 147 -17.53 12.57 11.07
N GLU A 148 -16.89 11.75 10.23
CA GLU A 148 -15.98 10.71 10.68
C GLU A 148 -14.51 11.06 10.34
N PRO A 149 -13.70 11.42 11.35
CA PRO A 149 -12.31 11.80 11.15
C PRO A 149 -11.37 10.62 10.85
N TYR A 150 -11.80 9.39 11.10
CA TYR A 150 -11.04 8.17 10.81
C TYR A 150 -11.52 7.44 9.55
N SER A 151 -12.20 8.16 8.65
CA SER A 151 -12.57 7.66 7.33
C SER A 151 -11.33 7.40 6.45
N HIS A 152 -11.44 6.46 5.49
CA HIS A 152 -10.42 6.24 4.45
C HIS A 152 -9.96 7.54 3.77
N ALA A 153 -10.87 8.49 3.50
CA ALA A 153 -10.56 9.80 2.91
C ALA A 153 -9.74 10.75 3.81
N CYS A 154 -9.42 10.32 5.03
CA CYS A 154 -8.63 11.08 6.01
C CYS A 154 -7.30 10.36 6.33
N ALA A 155 -6.96 9.30 5.61
CA ALA A 155 -5.85 8.42 5.92
C ALA A 155 -4.51 9.17 6.06
N ILE A 156 -4.20 10.06 5.13
CA ILE A 156 -2.97 10.86 5.16
C ILE A 156 -3.04 11.96 6.23
N ALA A 157 -4.18 12.65 6.38
CA ALA A 157 -4.32 13.66 7.42
C ALA A 157 -4.09 13.06 8.82
N ARG A 158 -4.73 11.93 9.12
CA ARG A 158 -4.52 11.21 10.40
C ARG A 158 -3.12 10.66 10.54
N SER A 159 -2.49 10.22 9.46
CA SER A 159 -1.09 9.76 9.48
C SER A 159 -0.11 10.88 9.83
N LEU A 160 -0.34 12.09 9.35
CA LEU A 160 0.45 13.27 9.74
C LEU A 160 0.23 13.64 11.21
N ASP A 161 -0.97 13.43 11.76
CA ASP A 161 -1.27 13.61 13.18
C ASP A 161 -0.58 12.53 14.06
N GLU A 162 -0.48 11.28 13.59
CA GLU A 162 0.25 10.19 14.25
C GLU A 162 1.78 10.36 14.18
N GLY A 163 2.24 11.39 13.47
CA GLY A 163 3.63 11.82 13.48
C GLY A 163 4.45 11.38 12.27
N ALA A 164 3.82 11.09 11.13
CA ALA A 164 4.52 11.04 9.86
C ALA A 164 5.24 12.39 9.63
N ILE A 165 6.48 12.31 9.13
CA ILE A 165 7.35 13.51 8.99
C ILE A 165 6.85 14.38 7.83
N ALA A 166 6.53 13.75 6.71
CA ALA A 166 6.04 14.38 5.50
C ALA A 166 5.33 13.33 4.63
N VAL A 167 4.66 13.79 3.58
CA VAL A 167 4.11 12.93 2.54
C VAL A 167 4.52 13.43 1.16
N HIS A 168 5.03 12.52 0.33
CA HIS A 168 5.22 12.68 -1.09
C HIS A 168 4.14 11.90 -1.83
N GLN A 169 3.26 12.60 -2.56
CA GLN A 169 2.08 12.02 -3.21
C GLN A 169 2.19 12.10 -4.72
N VAL A 170 1.87 11.02 -5.42
CA VAL A 170 1.80 10.99 -6.89
C VAL A 170 0.54 10.30 -7.38
N GLY A 171 -0.04 10.81 -8.46
CA GLY A 171 -1.25 10.27 -9.06
C GLY A 171 -2.52 11.01 -8.66
N ILE A 172 -2.41 11.99 -7.76
CA ILE A 172 -3.54 12.72 -7.19
C ILE A 172 -4.34 13.46 -8.28
N ARG A 173 -5.65 13.19 -8.31
CA ARG A 173 -6.58 13.73 -9.32
C ARG A 173 -8.02 13.91 -8.82
N ALA A 174 -8.31 13.42 -7.61
CA ALA A 174 -9.59 13.59 -6.92
C ALA A 174 -9.35 14.14 -5.51
N TYR A 175 -9.68 15.41 -5.30
CA TYR A 175 -9.48 16.10 -4.03
C TYR A 175 -10.44 17.31 -3.94
N CYS A 176 -10.79 17.71 -2.74
CA CYS A 176 -11.67 18.85 -2.50
C CYS A 176 -10.89 20.16 -2.34
N LYS A 177 -11.63 21.28 -2.22
CA LYS A 177 -11.01 22.61 -2.05
C LYS A 177 -10.18 22.71 -0.76
N GLN A 178 -10.65 22.11 0.33
CA GLN A 178 -9.94 22.11 1.60
C GLN A 178 -8.59 21.37 1.49
N GLU A 179 -8.57 20.24 0.81
CA GLU A 179 -7.35 19.48 0.53
C GLU A 179 -6.39 20.27 -0.36
N ALA A 180 -6.92 20.96 -1.40
CA ALA A 180 -6.10 21.83 -2.24
C ALA A 180 -5.42 22.94 -1.42
N ASP A 181 -6.13 23.55 -0.47
CA ASP A 181 -5.56 24.59 0.39
C ASP A 181 -4.48 24.05 1.33
N LEU A 182 -4.63 22.80 1.84
CA LEU A 182 -3.61 22.13 2.63
C LEU A 182 -2.37 21.81 1.80
N ILE A 183 -2.53 21.30 0.58
CA ILE A 183 -1.43 21.01 -0.35
C ILE A 183 -0.59 22.27 -0.65
N GLU A 184 -1.25 23.43 -0.73
CA GLU A 184 -0.56 24.72 -0.97
C GLU A 184 0.11 25.30 0.29
N SER A 185 -0.38 24.98 1.48
CA SER A 185 0.00 25.68 2.72
C SER A 185 0.84 24.85 3.70
N ASP A 186 0.76 23.52 3.69
CA ASP A 186 1.51 22.65 4.59
C ASP A 186 2.83 22.22 3.94
N GLU A 187 3.96 22.66 4.48
CA GLU A 187 5.30 22.37 3.98
C GLU A 187 5.69 20.87 4.09
N ARG A 188 4.87 20.05 4.76
CA ARG A 188 5.07 18.59 4.85
C ARG A 188 4.45 17.84 3.67
N ILE A 189 3.66 18.49 2.80
CA ILE A 189 2.89 17.87 1.73
C ILE A 189 3.50 18.22 0.38
N PHE A 190 3.99 17.22 -0.34
CA PHE A 190 4.57 17.34 -1.67
C PHE A 190 3.74 16.54 -2.66
N THR A 191 3.08 17.18 -3.62
CA THR A 191 2.09 16.53 -4.49
C THR A 191 2.42 16.68 -5.97
N TRP A 192 2.43 15.54 -6.68
CA TRP A 192 2.52 15.45 -8.15
C TRP A 192 1.19 14.97 -8.70
N PHE A 193 0.43 15.90 -9.26
CA PHE A 193 -0.90 15.63 -9.80
C PHE A 193 -0.84 14.76 -11.05
N ALA A 194 -1.76 13.78 -11.17
CA ALA A 194 -1.84 12.91 -12.33
C ALA A 194 -1.96 13.69 -13.65
N ARG A 195 -2.76 14.77 -13.65
CA ARG A 195 -2.92 15.65 -14.82
C ARG A 195 -1.58 16.18 -15.35
N ASP A 196 -0.61 16.43 -14.48
CA ASP A 196 0.68 16.98 -14.84
C ASP A 196 1.67 15.89 -15.27
N VAL A 197 1.77 14.81 -14.51
CA VAL A 197 2.69 13.69 -14.81
C VAL A 197 2.22 12.85 -15.99
N MET A 198 0.91 12.78 -16.24
CA MET A 198 0.33 12.05 -17.38
C MET A 198 0.13 12.94 -18.63
N ASN A 199 0.51 14.21 -18.59
CA ASN A 199 0.40 15.11 -19.74
C ASN A 199 1.27 14.59 -20.89
N PRO A 200 0.72 14.35 -22.10
CA PRO A 200 1.48 13.74 -23.19
C PRO A 200 2.63 14.61 -23.72
N THR A 201 2.63 15.91 -23.42
CA THR A 201 3.67 16.86 -23.89
C THR A 201 4.72 17.14 -22.82
N THR A 202 4.32 17.29 -21.56
CA THR A 202 5.21 17.76 -20.48
C THR A 202 5.40 16.72 -19.38
N GLY A 203 4.57 15.67 -19.36
CA GLY A 203 4.51 14.71 -18.27
C GLY A 203 5.83 13.99 -17.98
N GLY A 204 6.61 13.69 -19.03
CA GLY A 204 7.91 13.05 -18.84
C GLY A 204 8.88 13.86 -17.98
N GLY A 205 8.88 15.19 -18.10
CA GLY A 205 9.68 16.08 -17.24
C GLY A 205 9.16 16.08 -15.79
N ARG A 206 7.84 16.16 -15.62
CA ARG A 206 7.21 16.12 -14.28
C ARG A 206 7.40 14.76 -13.62
N TRP A 207 7.38 13.68 -14.38
CA TRP A 207 7.68 12.36 -13.88
C TRP A 207 9.14 12.23 -13.40
N LEU A 208 10.09 12.78 -14.13
CA LEU A 208 11.50 12.81 -13.71
C LEU A 208 11.69 13.66 -12.44
N GLU A 209 10.99 14.78 -12.30
CA GLU A 209 10.99 15.58 -11.06
C GLU A 209 10.49 14.77 -9.87
N TRP A 210 9.42 13.96 -10.07
CA TRP A 210 8.94 13.02 -9.05
C TRP A 210 10.03 12.05 -8.63
N LEU A 211 10.64 11.33 -9.57
CA LEU A 211 11.68 10.35 -9.26
C LEU A 211 12.91 10.97 -8.58
N GLU A 212 13.31 12.18 -9.00
CA GLU A 212 14.41 12.91 -8.35
C GLU A 212 14.06 13.39 -6.94
N SER A 213 12.80 13.75 -6.67
CA SER A 213 12.36 14.14 -5.33
C SER A 213 12.46 13.01 -4.33
N LEU A 214 12.19 11.78 -4.75
CA LEU A 214 12.31 10.60 -3.90
C LEU A 214 13.73 10.39 -3.39
N LYS A 215 14.73 10.66 -4.23
CA LYS A 215 16.16 10.51 -3.86
C LYS A 215 16.63 11.52 -2.81
N GLN A 216 15.81 12.53 -2.51
CA GLN A 216 16.11 13.54 -1.51
C GLN A 216 15.47 13.26 -0.15
N ILE A 217 14.73 12.14 -0.03
CA ILE A 217 14.09 11.76 1.23
C ILE A 217 15.13 11.19 2.17
N ASP A 218 15.30 11.87 3.31
CA ASP A 218 16.15 11.41 4.39
C ASP A 218 15.36 10.60 5.43
N GLY A 219 15.99 9.55 5.97
CA GLY A 219 15.41 8.73 7.02
C GLY A 219 14.47 7.65 6.53
N PRO A 220 13.70 7.02 7.45
CA PRO A 220 12.86 5.88 7.11
C PRO A 220 11.64 6.28 6.29
N VAL A 221 11.29 5.42 5.35
CA VAL A 221 10.14 5.59 4.45
C VAL A 221 9.14 4.46 4.66
N HIS A 222 7.86 4.81 4.65
CA HIS A 222 6.76 3.87 4.46
C HIS A 222 6.12 4.14 3.08
N LEU A 223 6.07 3.11 2.24
CA LEU A 223 5.42 3.17 0.93
C LEU A 223 3.97 2.74 1.08
N THR A 224 3.03 3.64 0.81
CA THR A 224 1.59 3.34 0.82
C THR A 224 1.01 3.45 -0.59
N ILE A 225 0.31 2.40 -1.02
CA ILE A 225 -0.27 2.31 -2.36
C ILE A 225 -1.76 2.05 -2.23
N ASP A 226 -2.55 3.06 -2.55
CA ASP A 226 -3.93 2.85 -2.97
C ASP A 226 -3.91 2.36 -4.41
N ILE A 227 -4.56 1.23 -4.68
CA ILE A 227 -4.53 0.62 -6.01
C ILE A 227 -5.18 1.54 -7.06
N ASP A 228 -6.10 2.43 -6.64
CA ASP A 228 -6.77 3.36 -7.52
C ASP A 228 -5.89 4.51 -8.02
N GLY A 229 -4.68 4.67 -7.47
CA GLY A 229 -3.64 5.52 -8.04
C GLY A 229 -3.31 5.17 -9.49
N LEU A 230 -3.47 3.89 -9.87
CA LEU A 230 -3.36 3.44 -11.25
C LEU A 230 -4.59 3.83 -12.06
N ASP A 231 -4.46 3.78 -13.38
CA ASP A 231 -5.59 4.02 -14.28
C ASP A 231 -6.65 2.91 -14.17
N GLY A 232 -7.93 3.31 -14.16
CA GLY A 232 -9.06 2.38 -14.04
C GLY A 232 -9.13 1.29 -15.12
N SER A 233 -8.37 1.41 -16.22
CA SER A 233 -8.21 0.35 -17.20
C SER A 233 -7.33 -0.80 -16.72
N LEU A 234 -6.48 -0.57 -15.71
CA LEU A 234 -5.64 -1.56 -15.05
C LEU A 234 -6.25 -2.08 -13.75
N VAL A 235 -7.05 -1.26 -13.09
CA VAL A 235 -7.65 -1.55 -11.79
C VAL A 235 -9.15 -1.18 -11.79
N PRO A 236 -9.96 -1.89 -12.59
CA PRO A 236 -11.37 -1.57 -12.74
C PRO A 236 -12.20 -1.81 -11.47
N ALA A 237 -11.67 -2.58 -10.52
CA ALA A 237 -12.34 -2.98 -9.29
C ALA A 237 -11.67 -2.40 -8.06
N THR A 238 -12.11 -1.22 -7.67
CA THR A 238 -11.71 -0.51 -6.45
C THR A 238 -12.91 0.27 -5.90
N GLY A 239 -12.81 0.81 -4.69
CA GLY A 239 -13.89 1.55 -4.04
C GLY A 239 -14.34 2.76 -4.84
N THR A 240 -13.42 3.61 -5.27
CA THR A 240 -13.69 4.89 -5.95
C THR A 240 -12.81 5.08 -7.19
N PRO A 241 -13.06 4.34 -8.29
CA PRO A 241 -12.21 4.39 -9.47
C PRO A 241 -12.28 5.76 -10.16
N VAL A 242 -11.14 6.38 -10.38
CA VAL A 242 -11.00 7.68 -11.06
C VAL A 242 -10.18 7.50 -12.35
N PRO A 243 -10.70 7.85 -13.55
CA PRO A 243 -9.95 7.77 -14.80
C PRO A 243 -8.71 8.69 -14.86
N GLY A 244 -7.73 8.34 -15.68
CA GLY A 244 -6.55 9.17 -15.94
C GLY A 244 -5.42 8.98 -14.96
N GLY A 245 -5.30 7.78 -14.38
CA GLY A 245 -4.29 7.41 -13.41
C GLY A 245 -2.94 6.99 -14.00
N LEU A 246 -2.07 6.51 -13.14
CA LEU A 246 -0.73 6.06 -13.48
C LEU A 246 -0.75 4.73 -14.23
N SER A 247 0.26 4.48 -15.04
CA SER A 247 0.51 3.14 -15.58
C SER A 247 1.23 2.26 -14.56
N PHE A 248 1.19 0.94 -14.76
CA PHE A 248 1.97 0.00 -13.97
C PHE A 248 3.46 0.37 -13.90
N TRP A 249 4.04 0.84 -15.02
CA TRP A 249 5.45 1.21 -15.09
C TRP A 249 5.82 2.45 -14.28
N HIS A 250 4.88 3.35 -14.00
CA HIS A 250 5.11 4.45 -13.06
C HIS A 250 5.25 3.92 -11.63
N VAL A 251 4.42 2.97 -11.23
CA VAL A 251 4.52 2.33 -9.91
C VAL A 251 5.81 1.52 -9.80
N ASP A 252 6.14 0.72 -10.82
CA ASP A 252 7.37 -0.09 -10.90
C ASP A 252 8.63 0.78 -10.74
N GLN A 253 8.71 1.91 -11.47
CA GLN A 253 9.84 2.85 -11.37
C GLN A 253 9.90 3.56 -10.00
N THR A 254 8.75 3.91 -9.43
CA THR A 254 8.71 4.49 -8.07
C THR A 254 9.29 3.53 -7.05
N ILE A 255 8.87 2.25 -7.08
CA ILE A 255 9.39 1.21 -6.19
C ILE A 255 10.90 1.06 -6.38
N ASP A 256 11.38 0.96 -7.62
CA ASP A 256 12.80 0.84 -7.91
C ASP A 256 13.61 1.98 -7.31
N VAL A 257 13.22 3.23 -7.58
CA VAL A 257 13.95 4.42 -7.09
C VAL A 257 13.95 4.50 -5.57
N LEU A 258 12.83 4.14 -4.93
CA LEU A 258 12.73 4.13 -3.47
C LEU A 258 13.69 3.12 -2.85
N PHE A 259 13.65 1.86 -3.29
CA PHE A 259 14.50 0.82 -2.71
C PHE A 259 15.99 0.94 -3.07
N GLU A 260 16.31 1.65 -4.16
CA GLU A 260 17.69 1.97 -4.53
C GLU A 260 18.28 3.13 -3.73
N ASN A 261 17.46 4.06 -3.19
CA ASN A 261 17.96 5.32 -2.64
C ASN A 261 17.50 5.62 -1.20
N CYS A 262 16.47 4.96 -0.68
CA CYS A 262 15.84 5.28 0.60
C CYS A 262 15.84 4.09 1.58
N ASP A 263 15.75 4.37 2.87
CA ASP A 263 15.52 3.37 3.94
C ASP A 263 14.02 3.01 3.99
N VAL A 264 13.54 2.24 3.00
CA VAL A 264 12.14 1.77 3.01
C VAL A 264 12.00 0.67 4.05
N ILE A 265 11.26 0.95 5.11
CA ILE A 265 11.12 0.02 6.26
C ILE A 265 9.84 -0.80 6.25
N SER A 266 8.86 -0.43 5.45
CA SER A 266 7.56 -1.12 5.31
C SER A 266 6.80 -0.60 4.09
N ALA A 267 5.78 -1.37 3.69
CA ALA A 267 4.85 -0.95 2.65
C ALA A 267 3.43 -1.46 2.93
N ASP A 268 2.44 -0.83 2.30
CA ASP A 268 1.08 -1.36 2.22
C ASP A 268 0.49 -1.23 0.80
N VAL A 269 -0.52 -2.06 0.52
CA VAL A 269 -1.32 -2.01 -0.72
C VAL A 269 -2.79 -2.15 -0.33
N ASN A 270 -3.62 -1.18 -0.72
CA ASN A 270 -4.99 -1.01 -0.24
C ASN A 270 -6.01 -0.89 -1.38
N GLU A 271 -7.30 -0.87 -1.01
CA GLU A 271 -8.46 -0.60 -1.86
C GLU A 271 -8.68 -1.62 -2.99
N ILE A 272 -8.19 -2.84 -2.80
CA ILE A 272 -8.34 -3.93 -3.75
C ILE A 272 -9.74 -4.52 -3.61
N VAL A 273 -10.53 -4.48 -4.68
CA VAL A 273 -11.83 -5.18 -4.75
C VAL A 273 -11.71 -6.37 -5.71
N ALA A 274 -12.05 -7.55 -5.24
CA ALA A 274 -12.02 -8.75 -6.08
C ALA A 274 -13.20 -8.80 -7.02
N GLN A 275 -12.98 -9.11 -8.30
CA GLN A 275 -14.04 -9.33 -9.29
C GLN A 275 -13.89 -10.67 -9.99
N LEU A 276 -14.90 -11.53 -9.90
CA LEU A 276 -14.90 -12.87 -10.49
C LEU A 276 -14.70 -12.89 -12.02
N ASP A 277 -15.30 -11.90 -12.71
CA ASP A 277 -15.28 -11.84 -14.17
C ASP A 277 -14.09 -11.07 -14.76
N THR A 278 -13.34 -10.32 -13.93
CA THR A 278 -12.21 -9.50 -14.37
C THR A 278 -11.17 -9.41 -13.26
N PRO A 279 -10.34 -10.44 -13.06
CA PRO A 279 -9.37 -10.53 -11.95
C PRO A 279 -8.14 -9.62 -12.16
N LEU A 280 -8.29 -8.51 -12.88
CA LEU A 280 -7.17 -7.64 -13.25
C LEU A 280 -6.66 -6.82 -12.06
N THR A 281 -7.57 -6.33 -11.19
CA THR A 281 -7.20 -5.51 -10.04
C THR A 281 -6.37 -6.30 -9.03
N GLU A 282 -6.88 -7.45 -8.57
CA GLU A 282 -6.18 -8.31 -7.62
C GLU A 282 -4.89 -8.86 -8.20
N PHE A 283 -4.83 -9.14 -9.52
CA PHE A 283 -3.61 -9.57 -10.17
C PHE A 283 -2.58 -8.43 -10.25
N THR A 284 -3.02 -7.21 -10.58
CA THR A 284 -2.16 -6.02 -10.58
C THR A 284 -1.60 -5.73 -9.19
N ALA A 285 -2.43 -5.83 -8.14
CA ALA A 285 -1.99 -5.68 -6.75
C ALA A 285 -0.97 -6.76 -6.35
N ALA A 286 -1.21 -8.00 -6.77
CA ALA A 286 -0.27 -9.10 -6.54
C ALA A 286 1.08 -8.87 -7.23
N MET A 287 1.09 -8.36 -8.46
CA MET A 287 2.32 -7.97 -9.16
C MET A 287 3.05 -6.84 -8.44
N ILE A 288 2.34 -5.84 -7.91
CA ILE A 288 2.93 -4.74 -7.12
C ILE A 288 3.55 -5.28 -5.83
N ALA A 289 2.83 -6.11 -5.07
CA ALA A 289 3.36 -6.72 -3.85
C ALA A 289 4.60 -7.59 -4.15
N THR A 290 4.57 -8.35 -5.26
CA THR A 290 5.72 -9.13 -5.73
C THR A 290 6.91 -8.25 -6.09
N LYS A 291 6.66 -7.11 -6.75
CA LYS A 291 7.70 -6.12 -7.07
C LYS A 291 8.32 -5.49 -5.82
N ILE A 292 7.53 -5.17 -4.80
CA ILE A 292 8.03 -4.67 -3.50
C ILE A 292 8.95 -5.72 -2.85
N ILE A 293 8.55 -6.99 -2.84
CA ILE A 293 9.39 -8.10 -2.33
C ILE A 293 10.72 -8.16 -3.07
N SER A 294 10.68 -8.14 -4.40
CA SER A 294 11.87 -8.22 -5.25
C SER A 294 12.81 -7.04 -5.01
N ALA A 295 12.27 -5.82 -4.98
CA ALA A 295 13.04 -4.60 -4.74
C ALA A 295 13.69 -4.59 -3.35
N TYR A 296 12.96 -5.02 -2.31
CA TYR A 296 13.52 -5.20 -0.97
C TYR A 296 14.67 -6.21 -0.96
N ILE A 297 14.49 -7.39 -1.57
CA ILE A 297 15.57 -8.40 -1.64
C ILE A 297 16.79 -7.85 -2.37
N LEU A 298 16.57 -7.12 -3.47
CA LEU A 298 17.65 -6.51 -4.24
C LEU A 298 18.41 -5.46 -3.43
N SER A 299 17.72 -4.65 -2.62
CA SER A 299 18.35 -3.64 -1.75
C SER A 299 19.31 -4.26 -0.72
N LEU A 300 19.02 -5.49 -0.25
CA LEU A 300 19.90 -6.22 0.68
C LEU A 300 21.20 -6.73 0.03
N ILE A 301 21.25 -6.82 -1.30
CA ILE A 301 22.42 -7.32 -2.05
C ILE A 301 23.37 -6.17 -2.39
N HIS A 302 22.85 -4.96 -2.51
CA HIS A 302 23.62 -3.76 -2.93
C HIS A 302 24.18 -2.92 -1.77
N ILE A 303 24.01 -3.38 -0.51
CA ILE A 303 24.65 -2.83 0.68
C ILE A 303 26.09 -3.46 0.82
#